data_5f299dba40f94ebcbc1954aa0b0ee5df
#
_entry.id   5f299dba40f94ebcbc1954aa0b0ee5df
#
_cell.length_a   1.000
_cell.length_b   1.000
_cell.length_c   1.000
_cell.angle_alpha   90.00
_cell.angle_beta   90.00
_cell.angle_gamma   90.00
#
_symmetry.space_group_name_H-M   'P 1'
#
loop_
_entity.id
_entity.type
_entity.pdbx_description
1 polymer ?
#
loop_
_entity_poly.entity_id
_entity_poly.type
_entity_poly.pdbx_seq_one_letter_code
_entity_poly.pdbx_strand_id
1 'polypeptide(L)'
;MSRADLLPKLIADLAPLPVEVIADNGPPPPSPWRGYQLCLQEIPECSHLLILQDDVRVCHNFTPALERIAQAKPDNPVVLFLGGLPRRTAMDALRATKRHERYVKMFVRDFVPVVAVLWPREKAVHFLEWSKTAKLPGYSRPRSDDAIVGRWMLATRQTIYATLPSLVEHLDEVPSTIGKRAAYGRDRGRVALQFIGEQDPLELF
;
A
#
# COMPACT_ATOMS: atom_id res chain seq x y z
N MET A 1 -21.06 0.74 -8.42
CA MET A 1 -20.35 1.96 -7.95
C MET A 1 -19.11 2.11 -8.80
N SER A 2 -18.85 3.27 -9.38
CA SER A 2 -17.64 3.53 -10.16
C SER A 2 -16.52 4.05 -9.25
N ARG A 3 -15.26 3.98 -9.71
CA ARG A 3 -14.12 4.59 -8.98
C ARG A 3 -14.30 6.10 -8.82
N ALA A 4 -14.88 6.76 -9.84
CA ALA A 4 -15.17 8.18 -9.78
C ALA A 4 -16.17 8.56 -8.68
N ASP A 5 -17.08 7.66 -8.34
CA ASP A 5 -18.08 7.89 -7.26
C ASP A 5 -17.44 7.73 -5.87
N LEU A 6 -16.35 6.99 -5.75
CA LEU A 6 -15.65 6.74 -4.48
C LEU A 6 -14.69 7.86 -4.11
N LEU A 7 -14.04 8.45 -5.10
CA LEU A 7 -12.94 9.39 -4.89
C LEU A 7 -13.31 10.62 -4.02
N PRO A 8 -14.46 11.29 -4.20
CA PRO A 8 -14.84 12.43 -3.34
C PRO A 8 -14.97 12.04 -1.86
N LYS A 9 -15.53 10.85 -1.58
CA LYS A 9 -15.62 10.34 -0.22
C LYS A 9 -14.26 10.05 0.36
N LEU A 10 -13.39 9.37 -0.38
CA LEU A 10 -12.04 9.04 0.06
C LEU A 10 -11.24 10.31 0.38
N ILE A 11 -11.32 11.36 -0.47
CA ILE A 11 -10.68 12.64 -0.20
C ILE A 11 -11.19 13.27 1.09
N ALA A 12 -12.52 13.23 1.32
CA ALA A 12 -13.10 13.75 2.55
C ALA A 12 -12.63 12.97 3.80
N ASP A 13 -12.53 11.63 3.70
CA ASP A 13 -12.08 10.76 4.79
C ASP A 13 -10.57 10.95 5.11
N LEU A 14 -9.79 11.51 4.18
CA LEU A 14 -8.36 11.82 4.35
C LEU A 14 -8.11 13.20 4.96
N ALA A 15 -9.13 14.05 5.10
CA ALA A 15 -8.93 15.38 5.67
C ALA A 15 -8.34 15.32 7.10
N PRO A 16 -7.45 16.25 7.50
CA PRO A 16 -6.97 17.43 6.79
C PRO A 16 -5.72 17.24 5.94
N LEU A 17 -5.35 16.01 5.54
CA LEU A 17 -4.16 15.78 4.71
C LEU A 17 -4.30 16.49 3.35
N PRO A 18 -3.22 17.10 2.83
CA PRO A 18 -3.20 17.56 1.45
C PRO A 18 -3.24 16.34 0.52
N VAL A 19 -4.23 16.30 -0.38
CA VAL A 19 -4.43 15.18 -1.31
C VAL A 19 -4.22 15.65 -2.73
N GLU A 20 -3.36 14.95 -3.45
CA GLU A 20 -3.21 15.07 -4.90
C GLU A 20 -3.73 13.80 -5.57
N VAL A 21 -4.54 13.95 -6.61
CA VAL A 21 -5.08 12.84 -7.39
C VAL A 21 -4.27 12.64 -8.65
N ILE A 22 -3.56 11.53 -8.71
CA ILE A 22 -2.72 11.17 -9.85
C ILE A 22 -3.42 10.14 -10.73
N ALA A 23 -3.70 10.51 -11.98
CA ALA A 23 -4.30 9.62 -12.96
C ALA A 23 -3.27 9.09 -13.96
N ASP A 24 -3.32 7.78 -14.24
CA ASP A 24 -2.54 7.17 -15.31
C ASP A 24 -3.21 7.43 -16.67
N ASN A 25 -2.87 8.55 -17.30
CA ASN A 25 -3.32 8.96 -18.63
C ASN A 25 -2.39 8.45 -19.76
N GLY A 26 -1.52 7.50 -19.48
CA GLY A 26 -0.59 6.95 -20.44
C GLY A 26 -1.26 6.01 -21.46
N PRO A 27 -0.49 5.54 -22.46
CA PRO A 27 -1.04 4.66 -23.50
C PRO A 27 -1.51 3.32 -22.92
N PRO A 28 -2.54 2.72 -23.51
CA PRO A 28 -3.02 1.40 -23.08
C PRO A 28 -1.94 0.32 -23.31
N PRO A 29 -1.94 -0.76 -22.51
CA PRO A 29 -2.85 -1.01 -21.40
C PRO A 29 -2.50 -0.17 -20.16
N PRO A 30 -3.46 0.05 -19.23
CA PRO A 30 -3.19 0.68 -17.95
C PRO A 30 -2.09 -0.07 -17.19
N SER A 31 -1.22 0.67 -16.51
CA SER A 31 -0.09 0.08 -15.79
C SER A 31 -0.05 0.54 -14.33
N PRO A 32 -0.27 -0.35 -13.36
CA PRO A 32 -0.15 -0.02 -11.94
C PRO A 32 1.21 0.59 -11.61
N TRP A 33 2.28 0.05 -12.20
CA TRP A 33 3.61 0.60 -12.02
C TRP A 33 3.76 2.01 -12.56
N ARG A 34 3.17 2.33 -13.73
CA ARG A 34 3.22 3.69 -14.27
C ARG A 34 2.49 4.68 -13.35
N GLY A 35 1.30 4.34 -12.88
CA GLY A 35 0.58 5.14 -11.90
C GLY A 35 1.38 5.34 -10.61
N TYR A 36 1.99 4.29 -10.09
CA TYR A 36 2.82 4.37 -8.89
C TYR A 36 4.07 5.25 -9.11
N GLN A 37 4.72 5.17 -10.27
CA GLN A 37 5.84 6.05 -10.62
C GLN A 37 5.44 7.51 -10.69
N LEU A 38 4.27 7.82 -11.23
CA LEU A 38 3.76 9.19 -11.28
C LEU A 38 3.60 9.77 -9.87
N CYS A 39 3.08 8.99 -8.91
CA CYS A 39 3.00 9.40 -7.50
C CYS A 39 4.37 9.71 -6.87
N LEU A 40 5.46 9.18 -7.42
CA LEU A 40 6.81 9.38 -6.91
C LEU A 40 7.59 10.49 -7.63
N GLN A 41 7.09 11.04 -8.73
CA GLN A 41 7.85 12.02 -9.54
C GLN A 41 7.95 13.38 -8.87
N GLU A 42 6.91 13.80 -8.15
CA GLU A 42 6.81 15.10 -7.51
C GLU A 42 6.55 14.94 -6.00
N ILE A 43 7.53 14.36 -5.30
CA ILE A 43 7.42 14.16 -3.85
C ILE A 43 7.53 15.52 -3.15
N PRO A 44 6.48 15.98 -2.45
CA PRO A 44 6.49 17.27 -1.76
C PRO A 44 7.51 17.30 -0.62
N GLU A 45 7.79 18.51 -0.11
CA GLU A 45 8.56 18.68 1.12
C GLU A 45 7.71 18.25 2.32
N CYS A 46 7.90 17.01 2.74
CA CYS A 46 7.19 16.39 3.84
C CYS A 46 8.09 15.37 4.54
N SER A 47 7.74 14.94 5.73
CA SER A 47 8.45 13.84 6.40
C SER A 47 8.10 12.47 5.79
N HIS A 48 6.82 12.29 5.44
CA HIS A 48 6.28 11.05 4.91
C HIS A 48 5.32 11.34 3.76
N LEU A 49 5.30 10.43 2.78
CA LEU A 49 4.37 10.40 1.65
C LEU A 49 3.44 9.19 1.82
N LEU A 50 2.14 9.41 1.78
CA LEU A 50 1.15 8.34 1.66
C LEU A 50 0.80 8.13 0.19
N ILE A 51 1.04 6.93 -0.33
CA ILE A 51 0.51 6.50 -1.63
C ILE A 51 -0.65 5.55 -1.38
N LEU A 52 -1.81 5.88 -1.95
CA LEU A 52 -3.07 5.19 -1.71
C LEU A 52 -3.78 4.92 -3.04
N GLN A 53 -4.30 3.71 -3.25
CA GLN A 53 -5.15 3.40 -4.40
C GLN A 53 -6.55 3.97 -4.21
N ASP A 54 -7.27 4.21 -5.31
CA ASP A 54 -8.57 4.85 -5.32
C ASP A 54 -9.76 3.92 -4.99
N ASP A 55 -9.51 2.61 -4.94
CA ASP A 55 -10.48 1.56 -4.66
C ASP A 55 -10.39 1.03 -3.21
N VAL A 56 -10.26 1.95 -2.28
CA VAL A 56 -10.13 1.65 -0.85
C VAL A 56 -11.07 2.45 0.02
N ARG A 57 -11.23 1.99 1.26
CA ARG A 57 -11.76 2.79 2.38
C ARG A 57 -10.74 2.81 3.51
N VAL A 58 -10.70 3.91 4.24
CA VAL A 58 -9.85 4.08 5.41
C VAL A 58 -10.65 3.90 6.69
N CYS A 59 -9.98 3.62 7.81
CA CYS A 59 -10.62 3.49 9.11
C CYS A 59 -11.02 4.86 9.71
N HIS A 60 -11.82 4.82 10.76
CA HIS A 60 -12.04 6.00 11.59
C HIS A 60 -10.71 6.52 12.17
N ASN A 61 -10.58 7.82 12.43
CA ASN A 61 -9.36 8.47 12.94
C ASN A 61 -8.07 8.11 12.18
N PHE A 62 -8.17 7.94 10.86
CA PHE A 62 -7.07 7.50 10.00
C PHE A 62 -5.87 8.46 10.04
N THR A 63 -6.09 9.76 9.89
CA THR A 63 -5.02 10.77 9.86
C THR A 63 -4.21 10.81 11.17
N PRO A 64 -4.80 10.91 12.35
CA PRO A 64 -4.05 10.82 13.61
C PRO A 64 -3.28 9.49 13.78
N ALA A 65 -3.85 8.38 13.29
CA ALA A 65 -3.15 7.10 13.33
C ALA A 65 -1.90 7.10 12.44
N LEU A 66 -1.96 7.72 11.24
CA LEU A 66 -0.79 7.89 10.38
C LEU A 66 0.34 8.65 11.05
N GLU A 67 0.02 9.72 11.78
CA GLU A 67 1.02 10.52 12.51
C GLU A 67 1.75 9.67 13.56
N ARG A 68 1.01 8.85 14.31
CA ARG A 68 1.61 7.93 15.28
C ARG A 68 2.46 6.84 14.63
N ILE A 69 2.02 6.33 13.48
CA ILE A 69 2.78 5.33 12.71
C ILE A 69 4.08 5.94 12.18
N ALA A 70 4.02 7.17 11.64
CA ALA A 70 5.20 7.91 11.18
C ALA A 70 6.22 8.11 12.32
N GLN A 71 5.75 8.46 13.52
CA GLN A 71 6.60 8.59 14.70
C GLN A 71 7.19 7.24 15.16
N ALA A 72 6.41 6.17 15.11
CA ALA A 72 6.85 4.83 15.53
C ALA A 72 7.80 4.16 14.54
N LYS A 73 7.72 4.51 13.25
CA LYS A 73 8.49 3.93 12.15
C LYS A 73 9.08 5.01 11.23
N PRO A 74 9.87 5.97 11.77
CA PRO A 74 10.30 7.15 11.02
C PRO A 74 11.13 6.80 9.77
N ASP A 75 11.88 5.69 9.80
CA ASP A 75 12.83 5.31 8.76
C ASP A 75 12.37 4.12 7.90
N ASN A 76 11.17 3.60 8.12
CA ASN A 76 10.70 2.41 7.44
C ASN A 76 9.38 2.65 6.71
N PRO A 77 9.23 2.23 5.47
CA PRO A 77 7.92 2.19 4.83
C PRO A 77 6.96 1.26 5.60
N VAL A 78 5.70 1.68 5.70
CA VAL A 78 4.66 0.93 6.39
C VAL A 78 3.47 0.70 5.47
N VAL A 79 3.13 -0.56 5.24
CA VAL A 79 1.94 -0.99 4.52
C VAL A 79 0.74 -0.91 5.47
N LEU A 80 -0.32 -0.24 5.05
CA LEU A 80 -1.52 -0.03 5.86
C LEU A 80 -2.65 -1.03 5.52
N PHE A 81 -2.43 -1.85 4.51
CA PHE A 81 -3.32 -2.91 4.05
C PHE A 81 -2.58 -4.25 4.03
N LEU A 82 -3.09 -5.24 4.72
CA LEU A 82 -2.51 -6.58 4.78
C LEU A 82 -3.53 -7.61 4.30
N GLY A 83 -3.62 -7.79 2.99
CA GLY A 83 -4.54 -8.73 2.34
C GLY A 83 -3.91 -9.45 1.16
N GLY A 84 -4.57 -10.49 0.66
CA GLY A 84 -4.08 -11.28 -0.48
C GLY A 84 -2.75 -11.99 -0.25
N LEU A 85 -2.39 -12.29 0.97
CA LEU A 85 -1.05 -12.68 1.39
C LEU A 85 -0.71 -14.13 1.06
N PRO A 86 0.55 -14.41 0.73
CA PRO A 86 1.11 -15.76 0.79
C PRO A 86 0.93 -16.37 2.18
N ARG A 87 0.78 -17.71 2.21
CA ARG A 87 0.49 -18.45 3.45
C ARG A 87 1.45 -18.12 4.60
N ARG A 88 2.74 -17.95 4.30
CA ARG A 88 3.76 -17.66 5.31
C ARG A 88 3.52 -16.31 5.98
N THR A 89 3.40 -15.25 5.19
CA THR A 89 3.15 -13.90 5.72
C THR A 89 1.83 -13.83 6.49
N ALA A 90 0.77 -14.50 6.00
CA ALA A 90 -0.49 -14.62 6.73
C ALA A 90 -0.32 -15.31 8.09
N MET A 91 0.48 -16.37 8.17
CA MET A 91 0.76 -17.07 9.43
C MET A 91 1.58 -16.22 10.41
N ASP A 92 2.55 -15.47 9.91
CA ASP A 92 3.34 -14.57 10.75
C ASP A 92 2.50 -13.40 11.26
N ALA A 93 1.61 -12.84 10.43
CA ALA A 93 0.64 -11.83 10.84
C ALA A 93 -0.31 -12.36 11.92
N LEU A 94 -0.85 -13.58 11.77
CA LEU A 94 -1.70 -14.20 12.78
C LEU A 94 -0.97 -14.45 14.11
N ARG A 95 0.31 -14.82 14.06
CA ARG A 95 1.14 -14.97 15.27
C ARG A 95 1.39 -13.62 15.95
N ALA A 96 1.69 -12.58 15.15
CA ALA A 96 1.88 -11.23 15.66
C ALA A 96 0.60 -10.69 16.31
N THR A 97 -0.56 -10.91 15.69
CA THR A 97 -1.87 -10.56 16.28
C THR A 97 -2.10 -11.25 17.64
N LYS A 98 -1.79 -12.55 17.76
CA LYS A 98 -1.89 -13.27 19.03
C LYS A 98 -0.96 -12.75 20.12
N ARG A 99 0.13 -12.10 19.74
CA ARG A 99 1.07 -11.45 20.66
C ARG A 99 0.76 -9.97 20.89
N HIS A 100 -0.36 -9.48 20.38
CA HIS A 100 -0.74 -8.06 20.41
C HIS A 100 0.31 -7.13 19.82
N GLU A 101 1.09 -7.62 18.84
CA GLU A 101 2.02 -6.80 18.09
C GLU A 101 1.25 -5.91 17.10
N ARG A 102 1.63 -4.65 17.03
CA ARG A 102 0.99 -3.64 16.15
C ARG A 102 1.57 -3.61 14.75
N TYR A 103 2.71 -4.24 14.56
CA TYR A 103 3.43 -4.29 13.30
C TYR A 103 3.96 -5.69 13.03
N VAL A 104 3.88 -6.10 11.79
CA VAL A 104 4.58 -7.30 11.31
C VAL A 104 5.60 -6.90 10.26
N LYS A 105 6.81 -7.48 10.37
CA LYS A 105 7.84 -7.33 9.34
C LYS A 105 7.46 -8.13 8.12
N MET A 106 7.42 -7.47 6.95
CA MET A 106 7.13 -8.14 5.68
C MET A 106 8.36 -8.92 5.19
N PHE A 107 8.10 -10.16 4.75
CA PHE A 107 9.15 -10.96 4.12
C PHE A 107 9.32 -10.57 2.66
N VAL A 108 10.54 -10.29 2.28
CA VAL A 108 10.91 -9.71 0.99
C VAL A 108 10.65 -10.63 -0.22
N ARG A 109 10.57 -11.95 -0.01
CA ARG A 109 10.25 -12.91 -1.09
C ARG A 109 8.77 -13.00 -1.39
N ASP A 110 7.97 -12.40 -0.54
CA ASP A 110 6.53 -12.42 -0.64
C ASP A 110 6.03 -11.14 -1.31
N PHE A 111 4.82 -11.19 -1.75
CA PHE A 111 4.08 -10.07 -2.28
C PHE A 111 4.00 -8.94 -1.25
N VAL A 112 4.31 -7.71 -1.68
CA VAL A 112 4.11 -6.50 -0.88
C VAL A 112 2.83 -5.82 -1.39
N PRO A 113 1.72 -5.85 -0.63
CA PRO A 113 0.50 -5.20 -1.07
C PRO A 113 0.67 -3.67 -1.01
N VAL A 114 0.85 -3.04 -2.16
CA VAL A 114 1.06 -1.57 -2.26
C VAL A 114 -0.24 -0.77 -2.41
N VAL A 115 -1.35 -1.34 -1.95
CA VAL A 115 -2.67 -0.68 -1.95
C VAL A 115 -2.66 0.63 -1.16
N ALA A 116 -1.92 0.64 -0.04
CA ALA A 116 -1.71 1.80 0.81
C ALA A 116 -0.36 1.69 1.50
N VAL A 117 0.56 2.61 1.21
CA VAL A 117 1.91 2.62 1.81
C VAL A 117 2.28 4.00 2.29
N LEU A 118 2.63 4.10 3.56
CA LEU A 118 3.22 5.29 4.15
C LEU A 118 4.75 5.18 4.01
N TRP A 119 5.32 6.06 3.21
CA TRP A 119 6.75 6.11 2.90
C TRP A 119 7.43 7.23 3.68
N PRO A 120 8.53 6.99 4.40
CA PRO A 120 9.46 8.07 4.72
C PRO A 120 9.94 8.71 3.42
N ARG A 121 9.94 10.05 3.33
CA ARG A 121 10.30 10.78 2.11
C ARG A 121 11.61 10.31 1.48
N GLU A 122 12.65 10.19 2.30
CA GLU A 122 13.96 9.74 1.83
C GLU A 122 13.92 8.33 1.20
N LYS A 123 13.10 7.44 1.74
CA LYS A 123 12.93 6.09 1.20
C LYS A 123 12.15 6.10 -0.12
N ALA A 124 11.15 6.96 -0.25
CA ALA A 124 10.42 7.16 -1.50
C ALA A 124 11.34 7.69 -2.61
N VAL A 125 12.14 8.71 -2.32
CA VAL A 125 13.16 9.25 -3.23
C VAL A 125 14.18 8.17 -3.62
N HIS A 126 14.74 7.46 -2.64
CA HIS A 126 15.69 6.39 -2.90
C HIS A 126 15.09 5.25 -3.75
N PHE A 127 13.82 4.90 -3.51
CA PHE A 127 13.11 3.90 -4.30
C PHE A 127 12.93 4.37 -5.76
N LEU A 128 12.51 5.63 -5.97
CA LEU A 128 12.36 6.19 -7.30
C LEU A 128 13.69 6.15 -8.08
N GLU A 129 14.78 6.62 -7.49
CA GLU A 129 16.09 6.63 -8.14
C GLU A 129 16.59 5.21 -8.45
N TRP A 130 16.46 4.28 -7.52
CA TRP A 130 16.78 2.89 -7.76
C TRP A 130 15.96 2.31 -8.93
N SER A 131 14.67 2.63 -9.01
CA SER A 131 13.78 2.11 -10.04
C SER A 131 14.15 2.53 -11.47
N LYS A 132 14.81 3.68 -11.62
CA LYS A 132 15.29 4.21 -12.92
C LYS A 132 16.46 3.39 -13.48
N THR A 133 17.29 2.84 -12.61
CA THR A 133 18.54 2.15 -12.98
C THR A 133 18.45 0.64 -12.84
N ALA A 134 17.47 0.14 -12.09
CA ALA A 134 17.33 -1.28 -11.84
C ALA A 134 17.02 -2.06 -13.11
N LYS A 135 17.83 -3.10 -13.38
CA LYS A 135 17.54 -4.07 -14.43
C LYS A 135 16.37 -4.95 -13.97
N LEU A 136 15.16 -4.48 -14.22
CA LEU A 136 13.96 -5.26 -13.95
C LEU A 136 13.85 -6.32 -15.05
N PRO A 137 13.73 -7.65 -14.72
CA PRO A 137 13.56 -8.69 -15.73
C PRO A 137 12.37 -8.34 -16.61
N GLY A 138 12.51 -8.60 -17.91
CA GLY A 138 11.43 -8.47 -18.87
C GLY A 138 10.29 -9.41 -18.51
N TYR A 139 9.25 -8.90 -17.88
CA TYR A 139 7.99 -9.61 -17.74
C TYR A 139 7.17 -9.38 -18.99
N SER A 140 6.60 -10.44 -19.52
CA SER A 140 5.62 -10.42 -20.60
C SER A 140 4.26 -9.82 -20.18
N ARG A 141 4.13 -9.34 -18.95
CA ARG A 141 2.93 -8.71 -18.38
C ARG A 141 3.25 -7.30 -17.92
N PRO A 142 2.23 -6.40 -17.81
CA PRO A 142 2.40 -5.10 -17.17
C PRO A 142 3.11 -5.27 -15.83
N ARG A 143 4.13 -4.48 -15.59
CA ARG A 143 4.93 -4.60 -14.37
C ARG A 143 4.03 -4.31 -13.18
N SER A 144 3.98 -5.24 -12.24
CA SER A 144 3.30 -5.05 -10.97
C SER A 144 4.15 -4.17 -10.07
N ASP A 145 3.57 -3.10 -9.56
CA ASP A 145 4.14 -2.24 -8.53
C ASP A 145 4.57 -3.04 -7.29
N ASP A 146 3.74 -3.96 -6.84
CA ASP A 146 4.01 -4.90 -5.75
C ASP A 146 5.35 -5.63 -5.90
N ALA A 147 5.60 -6.17 -7.09
CA ALA A 147 6.81 -6.91 -7.38
C ALA A 147 8.05 -6.01 -7.45
N ILE A 148 7.89 -4.77 -7.92
CA ILE A 148 9.00 -3.81 -8.04
C ILE A 148 9.41 -3.32 -6.65
N VAL A 149 8.45 -2.99 -5.78
CA VAL A 149 8.72 -2.65 -4.39
C VAL A 149 9.42 -3.81 -3.66
N GLY A 150 8.93 -5.04 -3.83
CA GLY A 150 9.55 -6.22 -3.24
C GLY A 150 11.01 -6.42 -3.69
N ARG A 151 11.33 -6.14 -4.96
CA ARG A 151 12.70 -6.21 -5.48
C ARG A 151 13.62 -5.13 -4.95
N TRP A 152 13.11 -3.91 -4.83
CA TRP A 152 13.86 -2.83 -4.21
C TRP A 152 14.25 -3.20 -2.78
N MET A 153 13.32 -3.73 -2.01
CA MET A 153 13.59 -4.20 -0.65
C MET A 153 14.71 -5.23 -0.60
N LEU A 154 14.66 -6.24 -1.50
CA LEU A 154 15.70 -7.27 -1.59
C LEU A 154 17.06 -6.69 -1.96
N ALA A 155 17.09 -5.91 -3.03
CA ALA A 155 18.32 -5.37 -3.58
C ALA A 155 19.01 -4.40 -2.63
N THR A 156 18.23 -3.64 -1.85
CA THR A 156 18.74 -2.59 -0.97
C THR A 156 18.69 -2.97 0.51
N ARG A 157 18.28 -4.22 0.83
CA ARG A 157 18.14 -4.76 2.20
C ARG A 157 17.23 -3.89 3.09
N GLN A 158 16.23 -3.26 2.50
CA GLN A 158 15.26 -2.46 3.24
C GLN A 158 14.29 -3.35 4.00
N THR A 159 13.74 -2.82 5.08
CA THR A 159 12.67 -3.44 5.84
C THR A 159 11.39 -2.67 5.61
N ILE A 160 10.30 -3.37 5.31
CA ILE A 160 8.93 -2.83 5.30
C ILE A 160 8.15 -3.49 6.41
N TYR A 161 7.35 -2.73 7.10
CA TYR A 161 6.38 -3.21 8.08
C TYR A 161 4.97 -3.14 7.50
N ALA A 162 4.06 -3.93 8.07
CA ALA A 162 2.63 -3.74 7.87
C ALA A 162 1.94 -3.55 9.22
N THR A 163 0.88 -2.75 9.25
CA THR A 163 0.08 -2.55 10.46
C THR A 163 -0.79 -3.76 10.76
N LEU A 164 -0.99 -4.03 12.04
CA LEU A 164 -1.92 -5.01 12.59
C LEU A 164 -2.77 -4.35 13.68
N PRO A 165 -4.07 -4.19 13.45
CA PRO A 165 -4.83 -4.48 12.23
C PRO A 165 -4.49 -3.55 11.05
N SER A 166 -5.03 -3.85 9.87
CA SER A 166 -4.99 -2.96 8.70
C SER A 166 -5.83 -1.72 8.94
N LEU A 167 -5.32 -0.56 8.55
CA LEU A 167 -6.06 0.72 8.60
C LEU A 167 -6.83 1.02 7.32
N VAL A 168 -6.57 0.23 6.29
CA VAL A 168 -7.17 0.36 4.96
C VAL A 168 -7.80 -0.97 4.57
N GLU A 169 -8.99 -0.91 3.94
CA GLU A 169 -9.66 -2.05 3.31
C GLU A 169 -9.78 -1.81 1.80
N HIS A 170 -9.52 -2.83 1.01
CA HIS A 170 -9.71 -2.79 -0.43
C HIS A 170 -11.16 -3.11 -0.80
N LEU A 171 -11.74 -2.35 -1.72
CA LEU A 171 -13.13 -2.50 -2.15
C LEU A 171 -13.21 -3.42 -3.37
N ASP A 172 -13.40 -4.72 -3.15
CA ASP A 172 -13.49 -5.73 -4.21
C ASP A 172 -14.67 -5.58 -5.16
N GLU A 173 -15.68 -4.80 -4.74
CA GLU A 173 -16.88 -4.52 -5.54
C GLU A 173 -16.57 -3.60 -6.74
N VAL A 174 -15.38 -2.97 -6.72
CA VAL A 174 -14.94 -2.06 -7.76
C VAL A 174 -14.16 -2.83 -8.84
N PRO A 175 -14.56 -2.73 -10.11
CA PRO A 175 -13.84 -3.42 -11.17
C PRO A 175 -12.36 -3.04 -11.23
N SER A 176 -11.49 -4.06 -11.24
CA SER A 176 -10.04 -3.84 -11.40
C SER A 176 -9.72 -3.28 -12.79
N THR A 177 -8.86 -2.27 -12.85
CA THR A 177 -8.36 -1.69 -14.11
C THR A 177 -7.47 -2.63 -14.91
N ILE A 178 -6.88 -3.63 -14.28
CA ILE A 178 -5.98 -4.63 -14.90
C ILE A 178 -6.66 -5.93 -15.31
N GLY A 179 -8.00 -5.97 -15.29
CA GLY A 179 -8.80 -7.14 -15.71
C GLY A 179 -9.16 -8.10 -14.58
N LYS A 180 -10.13 -8.98 -14.89
CA LYS A 180 -10.92 -9.80 -13.94
C LYS A 180 -10.16 -10.87 -13.15
N ARG A 181 -8.86 -10.96 -13.17
CA ARG A 181 -8.15 -11.99 -12.42
C ARG A 181 -6.97 -11.42 -11.67
N ALA A 182 -7.19 -11.15 -10.40
CA ALA A 182 -6.10 -11.30 -9.46
C ALA A 182 -5.44 -12.67 -9.72
N ALA A 183 -4.13 -12.69 -9.90
CA ALA A 183 -3.35 -13.84 -10.37
C ALA A 183 -3.41 -15.09 -9.46
N TYR A 184 -4.29 -15.16 -8.50
CA TYR A 184 -4.34 -16.18 -7.46
C TYR A 184 -5.59 -17.03 -7.43
N GLY A 185 -6.47 -16.95 -8.44
CA GLY A 185 -7.54 -17.96 -8.66
C GLY A 185 -8.42 -18.23 -7.43
N ARG A 186 -8.58 -17.31 -6.52
CA ARG A 186 -9.40 -17.46 -5.33
C ARG A 186 -10.63 -16.59 -5.46
N ASP A 187 -11.79 -17.18 -5.25
CA ASP A 187 -13.10 -16.52 -5.19
C ASP A 187 -13.24 -15.52 -4.02
N ARG A 188 -12.17 -15.31 -3.27
CA ARG A 188 -12.08 -14.31 -2.21
C ARG A 188 -11.21 -13.18 -2.68
N GLY A 189 -11.81 -12.02 -2.79
CA GLY A 189 -11.15 -10.79 -3.19
C GLY A 189 -9.97 -10.36 -2.30
N ARG A 190 -9.41 -9.20 -2.57
CA ARG A 190 -8.31 -8.63 -1.79
C ARG A 190 -8.84 -8.04 -0.48
N VAL A 191 -9.33 -8.87 0.40
CA VAL A 191 -9.83 -8.45 1.73
C VAL A 191 -8.68 -8.40 2.70
N ALA A 192 -8.67 -7.38 3.56
CA ALA A 192 -7.69 -7.29 4.65
C ALA A 192 -7.79 -8.51 5.58
N LEU A 193 -6.66 -9.03 6.04
CA LEU A 193 -6.62 -10.11 7.02
C LEU A 193 -7.41 -9.73 8.30
N GLN A 194 -7.29 -8.47 8.69
CA GLN A 194 -8.01 -7.87 9.79
C GLN A 194 -8.09 -6.35 9.53
N PHE A 195 -9.28 -5.84 9.25
CA PHE A 195 -9.52 -4.40 9.10
C PHE A 195 -10.07 -3.85 10.41
N ILE A 196 -9.51 -2.73 10.88
CA ILE A 196 -9.94 -2.14 12.15
C ILE A 196 -11.34 -1.50 12.07
N GLY A 197 -11.73 -1.00 10.89
CA GLY A 197 -13.07 -0.46 10.66
C GLY A 197 -13.37 0.78 11.48
N GLU A 198 -14.44 0.71 12.28
CA GLU A 198 -14.92 1.79 13.13
C GLU A 198 -14.24 1.84 14.52
N GLN A 199 -13.40 0.86 14.85
CA GLN A 199 -12.64 0.90 16.10
C GLN A 199 -11.63 2.05 16.05
N ASP A 200 -11.37 2.67 17.20
CA ASP A 200 -10.39 3.75 17.26
C ASP A 200 -8.95 3.21 17.16
N PRO A 201 -8.24 3.49 16.07
CA PRO A 201 -6.85 3.06 15.93
C PRO A 201 -5.92 3.70 16.96
N LEU A 202 -6.30 4.83 17.55
CA LEU A 202 -5.49 5.52 18.55
C LEU A 202 -5.37 4.76 19.87
N GLU A 203 -6.23 3.78 20.11
CA GLU A 203 -6.07 2.85 21.23
C GLU A 203 -4.95 1.83 20.98
N LEU A 204 -4.58 1.63 19.72
CA LEU A 204 -3.61 0.62 19.30
C LEU A 204 -2.25 1.22 18.90
N PHE A 205 -2.21 2.37 18.27
CA PHE A 205 -1.01 3.03 17.74
C PHE A 205 -0.71 4.36 18.47
#